data_9bb8994e4b82c6a0ce5675212588ef0a
#
_entry.id   9bb8994e4b82c6a0ce5675212588ef0a
#
_cell.length_a   1.000
_cell.length_b   1.000
_cell.length_c   1.000
_cell.angle_alpha   90.00
_cell.angle_beta   90.00
_cell.angle_gamma   90.00
#
_symmetry.space_group_name_H-M   'P 1'
#
loop_
_entity.id
_entity.type
_entity.pdbx_description
1 polymer ?
#
loop_
_entity_poly.entity_id
_entity_poly.type
_entity_poly.pdbx_seq_one_letter_code
_entity_poly.pdbx_strand_id
1 'polypeptide(L)'
;MRLLITGGTGVLGRALGPLAKAAGHDLRTPARAELDLFAPAAVAAAVRDADAVLHLATRIRPLDLVQQPEEWRENDRLRAEASAILVDAALAARVAVYVQPTVTFVYPKDRAVSEDTPLGDVPAILRSALVAEQQAERFAKAGRRGVALRFGLLDGPGTGNDRPKPAFGATLHVTDAGRALLAALTLASGIYNVCRDRERISNHPFSQATGWHPEHPAKYGRCLPDRTTRPGRAELDDMRGRPI
;
A
#
# COMPACT_ATOMS: atom_id res chain seq x y z
N MET A 1 11.28 -19.70 3.49
CA MET A 1 10.93 -18.94 4.73
C MET A 1 9.54 -19.35 5.17
N ARG A 2 9.29 -19.38 6.48
CA ARG A 2 7.95 -19.52 7.07
C ARG A 2 7.34 -18.11 7.20
N LEU A 3 6.27 -17.84 6.47
CA LEU A 3 5.64 -16.55 6.41
C LEU A 3 4.34 -16.56 7.21
N LEU A 4 4.21 -15.71 8.22
CA LEU A 4 2.92 -15.40 8.82
C LEU A 4 2.28 -14.23 8.02
N ILE A 5 1.13 -14.49 7.40
CA ILE A 5 0.40 -13.49 6.62
C ILE A 5 -0.95 -13.24 7.28
N THR A 6 -1.11 -12.12 7.97
CA THR A 6 -2.42 -11.72 8.46
C THR A 6 -3.22 -11.11 7.31
N GLY A 7 -4.52 -11.36 7.26
CA GLY A 7 -5.33 -10.93 6.12
C GLY A 7 -5.09 -11.72 4.83
N GLY A 8 -4.58 -12.96 4.94
CA GLY A 8 -4.26 -13.84 3.80
C GLY A 8 -5.47 -14.14 2.89
N THR A 9 -6.70 -14.07 3.41
CA THR A 9 -7.94 -14.24 2.63
C THR A 9 -8.39 -12.94 1.93
N GLY A 10 -7.76 -11.81 2.23
CA GLY A 10 -8.01 -10.52 1.61
C GLY A 10 -7.45 -10.42 0.20
N VAL A 11 -7.64 -9.25 -0.43
CA VAL A 11 -7.23 -8.99 -1.82
C VAL A 11 -5.73 -9.20 -2.03
N LEU A 12 -4.91 -8.59 -1.18
CA LEU A 12 -3.44 -8.71 -1.25
C LEU A 12 -2.97 -10.13 -0.89
N GLY A 13 -3.59 -10.76 0.11
CA GLY A 13 -3.23 -12.13 0.51
C GLY A 13 -3.51 -13.15 -0.58
N ARG A 14 -4.63 -13.02 -1.30
CA ARG A 14 -4.94 -13.87 -2.46
C ARG A 14 -3.99 -13.65 -3.64
N ALA A 15 -3.50 -12.42 -3.83
CA ALA A 15 -2.53 -12.14 -4.88
C ALA A 15 -1.12 -12.66 -4.52
N LEU A 16 -0.71 -12.53 -3.27
CA LEU A 16 0.60 -12.98 -2.79
C LEU A 16 0.70 -14.49 -2.64
N GLY A 17 -0.34 -15.15 -2.11
CA GLY A 17 -0.29 -16.55 -1.68
C GLY A 17 0.26 -17.52 -2.72
N PRO A 18 -0.28 -17.55 -3.96
CA PRO A 18 0.24 -18.41 -5.04
C PRO A 18 1.71 -18.12 -5.38
N LEU A 19 2.08 -16.83 -5.45
CA LEU A 19 3.45 -16.40 -5.77
C LEU A 19 4.44 -16.85 -4.69
N ALA A 20 4.10 -16.66 -3.42
CA ALA A 20 4.96 -17.05 -2.31
C ALA A 20 5.11 -18.58 -2.21
N LYS A 21 4.05 -19.36 -2.47
CA LYS A 21 4.15 -20.83 -2.56
C LYS A 21 5.04 -21.27 -3.72
N ALA A 22 4.88 -20.67 -4.90
CA ALA A 22 5.72 -20.98 -6.06
C ALA A 22 7.19 -20.64 -5.83
N ALA A 23 7.49 -19.64 -4.99
CA ALA A 23 8.83 -19.28 -4.56
C ALA A 23 9.38 -20.17 -3.41
N GLY A 24 8.66 -21.23 -3.03
CA GLY A 24 9.11 -22.18 -2.01
C GLY A 24 8.97 -21.68 -0.56
N HIS A 25 8.09 -20.72 -0.30
CA HIS A 25 7.79 -20.29 1.06
C HIS A 25 6.69 -21.15 1.69
N ASP A 26 6.81 -21.41 2.99
CA ASP A 26 5.77 -22.01 3.82
C ASP A 26 4.86 -20.92 4.38
N LEU A 27 3.54 -21.04 4.17
CA LEU A 27 2.58 -19.99 4.47
C LEU A 27 1.64 -20.37 5.61
N ARG A 28 1.63 -19.54 6.65
CA ARG A 28 0.61 -19.53 7.68
C ARG A 28 -0.29 -18.31 7.47
N THR A 29 -1.54 -18.54 7.08
CA THR A 29 -2.51 -17.51 6.73
C THR A 29 -3.79 -17.65 7.56
N PRO A 30 -3.74 -17.39 8.88
CA PRO A 30 -4.90 -17.60 9.73
C PRO A 30 -6.07 -16.73 9.31
N ALA A 31 -7.25 -17.32 9.28
CA ALA A 31 -8.49 -16.57 9.12
C ALA A 31 -8.80 -15.75 10.38
N ARG A 32 -9.69 -14.75 10.25
CA ARG A 32 -10.09 -13.91 11.39
C ARG A 32 -10.65 -14.69 12.58
N ALA A 33 -11.34 -15.80 12.32
CA ALA A 33 -11.86 -16.68 13.36
C ALA A 33 -10.78 -17.50 14.08
N GLU A 34 -9.60 -17.67 13.48
CA GLU A 34 -8.49 -18.46 14.00
C GLU A 34 -7.45 -17.61 14.75
N LEU A 35 -7.38 -16.31 14.45
CA LEU A 35 -6.43 -15.39 15.07
C LEU A 35 -7.09 -14.02 15.30
N ASP A 36 -7.34 -13.73 16.59
CA ASP A 36 -7.66 -12.38 17.02
C ASP A 36 -6.35 -11.56 17.11
N LEU A 37 -6.21 -10.57 16.23
CA LEU A 37 -5.04 -9.69 16.17
C LEU A 37 -4.96 -8.71 17.35
N PHE A 38 -6.02 -8.59 18.12
CA PHE A 38 -6.08 -7.74 19.33
C PHE A 38 -5.80 -8.53 20.62
N ALA A 39 -5.56 -9.84 20.53
CA ALA A 39 -5.20 -10.70 21.64
C ALA A 39 -3.68 -10.98 21.65
N PRO A 40 -2.87 -10.29 22.50
CA PRO A 40 -1.39 -10.42 22.49
C PRO A 40 -0.90 -11.85 22.62
N ALA A 41 -1.51 -12.67 23.46
CA ALA A 41 -1.12 -14.07 23.64
C ALA A 41 -1.34 -14.93 22.38
N ALA A 42 -2.47 -14.72 21.68
CA ALA A 42 -2.76 -15.41 20.42
C ALA A 42 -1.78 -15.00 19.32
N VAL A 43 -1.48 -13.70 19.23
CA VAL A 43 -0.49 -13.16 18.28
C VAL A 43 0.90 -13.69 18.58
N ALA A 44 1.33 -13.72 19.84
CA ALA A 44 2.61 -14.28 20.24
C ALA A 44 2.75 -15.77 19.85
N ALA A 45 1.70 -16.56 20.02
CA ALA A 45 1.67 -17.95 19.58
C ALA A 45 1.72 -18.07 18.04
N ALA A 46 1.09 -17.12 17.33
CA ALA A 46 1.08 -17.12 15.86
C ALA A 46 2.44 -16.79 15.24
N VAL A 47 3.23 -15.91 15.84
CA VAL A 47 4.51 -15.46 15.28
C VAL A 47 5.70 -16.36 15.67
N ARG A 48 5.54 -17.28 16.62
CA ARG A 48 6.63 -18.02 17.29
C ARG A 48 7.65 -18.63 16.33
N ASP A 49 7.18 -19.22 15.24
CA ASP A 49 8.02 -19.92 14.28
C ASP A 49 8.13 -19.21 12.93
N ALA A 50 7.68 -17.96 12.84
CA ALA A 50 7.74 -17.21 11.61
C ALA A 50 9.13 -16.64 11.35
N ASP A 51 9.61 -16.74 10.13
CA ASP A 51 10.81 -16.07 9.67
C ASP A 51 10.48 -14.62 9.23
N ALA A 52 9.26 -14.42 8.72
CA ALA A 52 8.74 -13.10 8.33
C ALA A 52 7.25 -12.95 8.65
N VAL A 53 6.84 -11.73 8.95
CA VAL A 53 5.43 -11.33 9.16
C VAL A 53 5.04 -10.31 8.08
N LEU A 54 3.95 -10.59 7.35
CA LEU A 54 3.33 -9.63 6.44
C LEU A 54 1.95 -9.26 6.99
N HIS A 55 1.79 -8.02 7.43
CA HIS A 55 0.53 -7.54 8.01
C HIS A 55 -0.38 -6.96 6.93
N LEU A 56 -1.15 -7.82 6.26
CA LEU A 56 -2.06 -7.45 5.17
C LEU A 56 -3.52 -7.26 5.63
N ALA A 57 -3.80 -7.50 6.92
CA ALA A 57 -5.15 -7.34 7.46
C ALA A 57 -5.59 -5.87 7.43
N THR A 58 -6.66 -5.60 6.70
CA THR A 58 -7.30 -4.29 6.59
C THR A 58 -8.80 -4.43 6.52
N ARG A 59 -9.52 -3.35 6.82
CA ARG A 59 -10.96 -3.21 6.62
C ARG A 59 -11.24 -1.99 5.76
N ILE A 60 -10.78 -2.05 4.49
CA ILE A 60 -11.01 -0.96 3.54
C ILE A 60 -12.49 -0.96 3.15
N ARG A 61 -13.14 0.19 3.34
CA ARG A 61 -14.54 0.41 2.96
C ARG A 61 -14.64 0.94 1.53
N PRO A 62 -15.79 0.80 0.87
CA PRO A 62 -16.03 1.44 -0.42
C PRO A 62 -15.74 2.95 -0.38
N LEU A 63 -15.28 3.51 -1.51
CA LEU A 63 -14.82 4.90 -1.57
C LEU A 63 -15.93 5.94 -1.34
N ASP A 64 -17.19 5.57 -1.55
CA ASP A 64 -18.36 6.38 -1.23
C ASP A 64 -18.56 6.59 0.29
N LEU A 65 -17.97 5.71 1.11
CA LEU A 65 -17.98 5.82 2.57
C LEU A 65 -16.76 6.56 3.15
N VAL A 66 -15.94 7.17 2.32
CA VAL A 66 -14.70 7.84 2.76
C VAL A 66 -14.95 9.01 3.72
N GLN A 67 -16.11 9.64 3.65
CA GLN A 67 -16.51 10.76 4.48
C GLN A 67 -17.18 10.34 5.81
N GLN A 68 -17.26 9.03 6.10
CA GLN A 68 -17.89 8.47 7.30
C GLN A 68 -16.80 7.86 8.20
N PRO A 69 -16.22 8.63 9.15
CA PRO A 69 -15.07 8.18 9.96
C PRO A 69 -15.36 6.90 10.77
N GLU A 70 -16.60 6.70 11.21
CA GLU A 70 -17.04 5.52 11.96
C GLU A 70 -16.85 4.22 11.17
N GLU A 71 -17.01 4.26 9.86
CA GLU A 71 -16.84 3.12 8.98
C GLU A 71 -15.36 2.68 8.85
N TRP A 72 -14.43 3.57 9.22
CA TRP A 72 -12.99 3.32 9.14
C TRP A 72 -12.39 2.90 10.49
N ARG A 73 -13.12 2.99 11.59
CA ARG A 73 -12.63 2.70 12.94
C ARG A 73 -11.93 1.34 13.06
N GLU A 74 -12.50 0.29 12.47
CA GLU A 74 -11.90 -1.04 12.52
C GLU A 74 -10.58 -1.08 11.71
N ASN A 75 -10.54 -0.42 10.55
CA ASN A 75 -9.33 -0.32 9.76
C ASN A 75 -8.23 0.45 10.50
N ASP A 76 -8.59 1.52 11.20
CA ASP A 76 -7.65 2.31 12.00
C ASP A 76 -7.09 1.49 13.16
N ARG A 77 -7.92 0.71 13.83
CA ARG A 77 -7.48 -0.21 14.88
C ARG A 77 -6.52 -1.28 14.35
N LEU A 78 -6.81 -1.87 13.19
CA LEU A 78 -5.91 -2.84 12.56
C LEU A 78 -4.55 -2.23 12.23
N ARG A 79 -4.53 -0.98 11.75
CA ARG A 79 -3.28 -0.26 11.40
C ARG A 79 -2.51 0.23 12.61
N ALA A 80 -3.18 0.60 13.71
CA ALA A 80 -2.54 1.16 14.90
C ALA A 80 -2.32 0.09 15.99
N GLU A 81 -3.39 -0.51 16.52
CA GLU A 81 -3.31 -1.43 17.65
C GLU A 81 -2.76 -2.80 17.24
N ALA A 82 -3.35 -3.43 16.21
CA ALA A 82 -2.94 -4.77 15.81
C ALA A 82 -1.50 -4.79 15.24
N SER A 83 -1.09 -3.76 14.49
CA SER A 83 0.30 -3.67 14.02
C SER A 83 1.30 -3.53 15.17
N ALA A 84 0.96 -2.78 16.23
CA ALA A 84 1.80 -2.66 17.42
C ALA A 84 1.96 -4.00 18.14
N ILE A 85 0.85 -4.71 18.37
CA ILE A 85 0.85 -6.05 18.99
C ILE A 85 1.68 -7.05 18.17
N LEU A 86 1.51 -7.04 16.83
CA LEU A 86 2.28 -7.90 15.93
C LEU A 86 3.77 -7.60 15.98
N VAL A 87 4.16 -6.33 15.99
CA VAL A 87 5.57 -5.92 16.06
C VAL A 87 6.17 -6.31 17.42
N ASP A 88 5.47 -6.12 18.54
CA ASP A 88 5.93 -6.54 19.85
C ASP A 88 6.18 -8.07 19.89
N ALA A 89 5.22 -8.85 19.43
CA ALA A 89 5.32 -10.29 19.38
C ALA A 89 6.42 -10.76 18.42
N ALA A 90 6.55 -10.14 17.24
CA ALA A 90 7.56 -10.47 16.25
C ALA A 90 8.99 -10.15 16.74
N LEU A 91 9.18 -9.05 17.46
CA LEU A 91 10.44 -8.71 18.10
C LEU A 91 10.82 -9.74 19.19
N ALA A 92 9.87 -10.09 20.06
CA ALA A 92 10.05 -11.08 21.10
C ALA A 92 10.40 -12.48 20.52
N ALA A 93 9.76 -12.87 19.42
CA ALA A 93 10.02 -14.11 18.70
C ALA A 93 11.26 -14.06 17.77
N ARG A 94 11.96 -12.91 17.72
CA ARG A 94 13.14 -12.69 16.87
C ARG A 94 12.87 -12.89 15.38
N VAL A 95 11.66 -12.59 14.92
CA VAL A 95 11.32 -12.58 13.49
C VAL A 95 12.28 -11.67 12.73
N ALA A 96 12.72 -12.10 11.56
CA ALA A 96 13.74 -11.38 10.80
C ALA A 96 13.18 -10.21 9.98
N VAL A 97 11.94 -10.33 9.47
CA VAL A 97 11.33 -9.37 8.52
C VAL A 97 9.90 -9.05 8.93
N TYR A 98 9.55 -7.76 8.91
CA TYR A 98 8.18 -7.27 9.05
C TYR A 98 7.83 -6.40 7.84
N VAL A 99 6.74 -6.72 7.13
CA VAL A 99 6.26 -5.98 5.97
C VAL A 99 4.88 -5.41 6.23
N GLN A 100 4.74 -4.10 6.05
CA GLN A 100 3.53 -3.32 6.31
C GLN A 100 3.09 -2.58 5.05
N PRO A 101 2.03 -3.02 4.36
CA PRO A 101 1.40 -2.20 3.32
C PRO A 101 0.71 -0.98 3.91
N THR A 102 0.92 0.16 3.24
CA THR A 102 0.24 1.43 3.48
C THR A 102 -0.22 2.04 2.15
N VAL A 103 -0.40 3.34 2.05
CA VAL A 103 -1.01 3.97 0.88
C VAL A 103 -0.26 5.24 0.45
N THR A 104 -0.16 5.48 -0.86
CA THR A 104 0.42 6.70 -1.42
C THR A 104 -0.46 7.94 -1.23
N PHE A 105 -1.69 7.78 -0.77
CA PHE A 105 -2.64 8.90 -0.57
C PHE A 105 -2.25 9.85 0.56
N VAL A 106 -1.24 9.49 1.36
CA VAL A 106 -0.64 10.36 2.38
C VAL A 106 0.15 11.52 1.78
N TYR A 107 0.51 11.46 0.50
CA TYR A 107 1.25 12.51 -0.16
C TYR A 107 0.36 13.69 -0.60
N PRO A 108 0.94 14.92 -0.68
CA PRO A 108 0.29 16.03 -1.34
C PRO A 108 -0.02 15.71 -2.81
N LYS A 109 -1.12 16.30 -3.33
CA LYS A 109 -1.63 15.99 -4.67
C LYS A 109 -1.17 16.98 -5.75
N ASP A 110 -0.51 18.04 -5.39
CA ASP A 110 -0.20 19.21 -6.21
C ASP A 110 1.16 19.16 -6.90
N ARG A 111 1.99 18.17 -6.57
CA ARG A 111 3.37 18.03 -7.07
C ARG A 111 3.81 16.59 -7.23
N ALA A 112 4.93 16.39 -7.93
CA ALA A 112 5.64 15.12 -7.94
C ALA A 112 6.27 14.83 -6.56
N VAL A 113 6.26 13.57 -6.15
CA VAL A 113 6.71 13.13 -4.82
C VAL A 113 7.57 11.87 -4.90
N SER A 114 8.43 11.72 -3.89
CA SER A 114 9.22 10.52 -3.60
C SER A 114 9.06 10.16 -2.13
N GLU A 115 9.76 9.12 -1.68
CA GLU A 115 9.73 8.66 -0.30
C GLU A 115 10.16 9.73 0.70
N ASP A 116 11.09 10.62 0.31
CA ASP A 116 11.64 11.71 1.13
C ASP A 116 10.77 12.98 1.12
N THR A 117 9.71 13.00 0.33
CA THR A 117 8.85 14.19 0.25
C THR A 117 8.08 14.39 1.55
N PRO A 118 8.14 15.59 2.17
CA PRO A 118 7.34 15.90 3.34
C PRO A 118 5.85 15.73 3.06
N LEU A 119 5.15 15.02 3.94
CA LEU A 119 3.74 14.65 3.73
C LEU A 119 2.78 15.85 3.89
N GLY A 120 3.17 16.87 4.64
CA GLY A 120 2.31 18.00 4.95
C GLY A 120 1.16 17.62 5.91
N ASP A 121 -0.01 18.23 5.71
CA ASP A 121 -1.19 17.91 6.51
C ASP A 121 -1.90 16.68 5.92
N VAL A 122 -1.75 15.53 6.60
CA VAL A 122 -2.35 14.26 6.20
C VAL A 122 -3.79 14.20 6.73
N PRO A 123 -4.79 13.95 5.87
CA PRO A 123 -6.18 13.79 6.27
C PRO A 123 -6.36 12.79 7.41
N ALA A 124 -7.26 13.08 8.35
CA ALA A 124 -7.47 12.27 9.56
C ALA A 124 -7.69 10.78 9.23
N ILE A 125 -8.45 10.46 8.20
CA ILE A 125 -8.74 9.10 7.72
C ILE A 125 -7.50 8.32 7.26
N LEU A 126 -6.38 9.00 7.01
CA LEU A 126 -5.12 8.38 6.56
C LEU A 126 -4.06 8.32 7.67
N ARG A 127 -4.29 8.95 8.83
CA ARG A 127 -3.29 9.01 9.91
C ARG A 127 -2.92 7.64 10.45
N SER A 128 -3.87 6.70 10.48
CA SER A 128 -3.59 5.32 10.89
C SER A 128 -2.57 4.62 9.97
N ALA A 129 -2.47 5.02 8.69
CA ALA A 129 -1.45 4.50 7.79
C ALA A 129 -0.04 4.92 8.24
N LEU A 130 0.12 6.15 8.74
CA LEU A 130 1.41 6.62 9.28
C LEU A 130 1.78 5.90 10.57
N VAL A 131 0.80 5.60 11.43
CA VAL A 131 1.04 4.78 12.63
C VAL A 131 1.53 3.39 12.25
N ALA A 132 0.95 2.78 11.21
CA ALA A 132 1.42 1.49 10.70
C ALA A 132 2.84 1.55 10.13
N GLU A 133 3.23 2.63 9.43
CA GLU A 133 4.61 2.87 8.98
C GLU A 133 5.58 2.97 10.15
N GLN A 134 5.20 3.69 11.21
CA GLN A 134 6.00 3.82 12.43
C GLN A 134 6.26 2.47 13.10
N GLN A 135 5.34 1.50 12.99
CA GLN A 135 5.58 0.15 13.51
C GLN A 135 6.67 -0.60 12.71
N ALA A 136 6.68 -0.46 11.38
CA ALA A 136 7.76 -1.00 10.56
C ALA A 136 9.11 -0.32 10.88
N GLU A 137 9.11 0.99 11.07
CA GLU A 137 10.30 1.74 11.49
C GLU A 137 10.77 1.30 12.88
N ARG A 138 9.87 1.12 13.84
CA ARG A 138 10.19 0.61 15.19
C ARG A 138 10.83 -0.77 15.11
N PHE A 139 10.33 -1.66 14.23
CA PHE A 139 10.92 -2.96 13.98
C PHE A 139 12.34 -2.85 13.42
N ALA A 140 12.57 -1.89 12.52
CA ALA A 140 13.89 -1.59 11.95
C ALA A 140 14.87 -1.04 13.02
N LYS A 141 14.43 -0.12 13.86
CA LYS A 141 15.23 0.45 14.97
C LYS A 141 15.66 -0.60 16.00
N ALA A 142 14.92 -1.70 16.12
CA ALA A 142 15.29 -2.85 16.93
C ALA A 142 16.31 -3.80 16.26
N GLY A 143 16.93 -3.38 15.14
CA GLY A 143 17.96 -4.16 14.43
C GLY A 143 17.40 -5.28 13.55
N ARG A 144 16.13 -5.22 13.19
CA ARG A 144 15.46 -6.16 12.28
C ARG A 144 15.12 -5.48 10.95
N ARG A 145 14.58 -6.20 9.99
CA ARG A 145 14.16 -5.61 8.69
C ARG A 145 12.68 -5.22 8.74
N GLY A 146 12.41 -3.94 8.89
CA GLY A 146 11.07 -3.34 8.85
C GLY A 146 10.84 -2.60 7.54
N VAL A 147 9.88 -3.04 6.75
CA VAL A 147 9.59 -2.49 5.41
C VAL A 147 8.14 -2.00 5.35
N ALA A 148 7.94 -0.74 5.00
CA ALA A 148 6.63 -0.20 4.68
C ALA A 148 6.50 0.01 3.18
N LEU A 149 5.37 -0.46 2.60
CA LEU A 149 5.09 -0.31 1.17
C LEU A 149 3.89 0.62 0.98
N ARG A 150 4.12 1.83 0.46
CA ARG A 150 3.05 2.76 0.07
C ARG A 150 2.49 2.36 -1.28
N PHE A 151 1.37 1.66 -1.28
CA PHE A 151 0.70 1.24 -2.50
C PHE A 151 -0.17 2.35 -3.10
N GLY A 152 -0.16 2.44 -4.43
CA GLY A 152 -1.20 3.14 -5.18
C GLY A 152 -2.57 2.50 -4.96
N LEU A 153 -3.65 3.18 -5.39
CA LEU A 153 -5.00 2.62 -5.36
C LEU A 153 -5.03 1.29 -6.12
N LEU A 154 -5.39 0.23 -5.41
CA LEU A 154 -5.45 -1.09 -6.01
C LEU A 154 -6.62 -1.19 -6.99
N ASP A 155 -6.34 -1.76 -8.15
CA ASP A 155 -7.33 -2.16 -9.15
C ASP A 155 -7.13 -3.62 -9.57
N GLY A 156 -8.12 -4.18 -10.24
CA GLY A 156 -8.11 -5.56 -10.70
C GLY A 156 -8.99 -6.49 -9.84
N PRO A 157 -8.88 -7.81 -10.02
CA PRO A 157 -9.79 -8.78 -9.43
C PRO A 157 -9.91 -8.67 -7.91
N GLY A 158 -11.14 -8.55 -7.43
CA GLY A 158 -11.48 -8.56 -6.00
C GLY A 158 -11.24 -7.23 -5.26
N THR A 159 -10.77 -6.18 -5.94
CA THR A 159 -10.53 -4.86 -5.34
C THR A 159 -11.79 -3.99 -5.25
N GLY A 160 -12.85 -4.33 -5.97
CA GLY A 160 -14.01 -3.46 -6.20
C GLY A 160 -13.71 -2.28 -7.13
N ASN A 161 -12.52 -2.23 -7.71
CA ASN A 161 -12.07 -1.19 -8.65
C ASN A 161 -11.64 -1.87 -9.96
N ASP A 162 -12.60 -2.22 -10.83
CA ASP A 162 -12.31 -2.80 -12.14
C ASP A 162 -11.60 -1.80 -13.07
N ARG A 163 -11.65 -0.52 -12.72
CA ARG A 163 -11.06 0.59 -13.48
C ARG A 163 -10.27 1.49 -12.56
N PRO A 164 -9.07 1.93 -12.99
CA PRO A 164 -8.32 2.96 -12.28
C PRO A 164 -9.18 4.20 -12.06
N LYS A 165 -9.13 4.78 -10.86
CA LYS A 165 -9.83 6.03 -10.54
C LYS A 165 -8.79 7.15 -10.41
N PRO A 166 -8.50 7.92 -11.47
CA PRO A 166 -7.42 8.94 -11.48
C PRO A 166 -7.56 10.01 -10.40
N ALA A 167 -8.79 10.29 -9.97
CA ALA A 167 -9.05 11.26 -8.90
C ALA A 167 -8.35 10.92 -7.57
N PHE A 168 -7.95 9.65 -7.38
CA PHE A 168 -7.29 9.19 -6.15
C PHE A 168 -5.76 9.11 -6.27
N GLY A 169 -5.18 9.55 -7.37
CA GLY A 169 -3.73 9.55 -7.56
C GLY A 169 -3.22 8.29 -8.27
N ALA A 170 -2.02 7.85 -7.90
CA ALA A 170 -1.38 6.70 -8.52
C ALA A 170 -2.17 5.41 -8.27
N THR A 171 -2.15 4.50 -9.24
CA THR A 171 -2.83 3.19 -9.17
C THR A 171 -1.82 2.04 -9.22
N LEU A 172 -2.28 0.84 -8.84
CA LEU A 172 -1.48 -0.38 -8.88
C LEU A 172 -2.38 -1.59 -9.10
N HIS A 173 -2.03 -2.45 -10.06
CA HIS A 173 -2.77 -3.70 -10.22
C HIS A 173 -2.48 -4.66 -9.07
N VAL A 174 -3.51 -5.35 -8.60
CA VAL A 174 -3.41 -6.25 -7.44
C VAL A 174 -2.37 -7.36 -7.62
N THR A 175 -2.20 -7.87 -8.83
CA THR A 175 -1.17 -8.90 -9.12
C THR A 175 0.23 -8.31 -8.99
N ASP A 176 0.46 -7.07 -9.45
CA ASP A 176 1.73 -6.38 -9.29
C ASP A 176 2.01 -6.05 -7.82
N ALA A 177 0.97 -5.74 -7.03
CA ALA A 177 1.09 -5.58 -5.59
C ALA A 177 1.52 -6.90 -4.90
N GLY A 178 0.98 -8.05 -5.34
CA GLY A 178 1.40 -9.37 -4.85
C GLY A 178 2.88 -9.65 -5.13
N ARG A 179 3.36 -9.31 -6.33
CA ARG A 179 4.78 -9.44 -6.70
C ARG A 179 5.66 -8.51 -5.88
N ALA A 180 5.21 -7.29 -5.62
CA ALA A 180 5.92 -6.34 -4.78
C ALA A 180 6.02 -6.80 -3.32
N LEU A 181 4.96 -7.40 -2.76
CA LEU A 181 4.99 -8.00 -1.41
C LEU A 181 6.02 -9.13 -1.31
N LEU A 182 6.12 -9.98 -2.34
CA LEU A 182 7.11 -11.04 -2.38
C LEU A 182 8.54 -10.46 -2.44
N ALA A 183 8.77 -9.47 -3.31
CA ALA A 183 10.05 -8.79 -3.44
C ALA A 183 10.47 -8.07 -2.14
N ALA A 184 9.51 -7.56 -1.36
CA ALA A 184 9.78 -6.87 -0.09
C ALA A 184 10.45 -7.76 0.96
N LEU A 185 10.36 -9.09 0.86
CA LEU A 185 11.02 -10.01 1.80
C LEU A 185 12.55 -9.92 1.79
N THR A 186 13.13 -9.36 0.75
CA THR A 186 14.59 -9.22 0.61
C THR A 186 15.10 -7.78 0.77
N LEU A 187 14.19 -6.81 0.87
CA LEU A 187 14.54 -5.40 0.97
C LEU A 187 15.26 -5.05 2.27
N ALA A 188 16.07 -4.01 2.22
CA ALA A 188 16.51 -3.28 3.40
C ALA A 188 15.32 -2.60 4.09
N SER A 189 15.50 -2.22 5.36
CA SER A 189 14.49 -1.44 6.09
C SER A 189 14.25 -0.09 5.42
N GLY A 190 12.98 0.32 5.36
CA GLY A 190 12.61 1.61 4.78
C GLY A 190 11.15 1.69 4.36
N ILE A 191 10.80 2.86 3.84
CA ILE A 191 9.51 3.13 3.21
C ILE A 191 9.74 3.14 1.71
N TYR A 192 8.89 2.47 0.96
CA TYR A 192 9.01 2.38 -0.50
C TYR A 192 7.66 2.64 -1.17
N ASN A 193 7.66 3.44 -2.21
CA ASN A 193 6.50 3.63 -3.06
C ASN A 193 6.36 2.50 -4.07
N VAL A 194 5.16 1.98 -4.24
CA VAL A 194 4.84 0.91 -5.17
C VAL A 194 3.58 1.27 -5.95
N CYS A 195 3.74 1.77 -7.15
CA CYS A 195 2.65 2.23 -8.00
C CYS A 195 3.03 2.21 -9.48
N ARG A 196 2.06 2.45 -10.38
CA ARG A 196 2.31 2.55 -11.82
C ARG A 196 2.81 3.91 -12.28
N ASP A 197 2.35 4.96 -11.61
CA ASP A 197 2.62 6.34 -11.99
C ASP A 197 4.00 6.77 -11.47
N ARG A 198 5.00 6.69 -12.34
CA ARG A 198 6.38 7.05 -12.03
C ARG A 198 6.66 8.55 -12.14
N GLU A 199 5.86 9.27 -12.90
CA GLU A 199 6.07 10.70 -13.12
C GLU A 199 5.60 11.51 -11.90
N ARG A 200 4.52 11.07 -11.28
CA ARG A 200 3.93 11.75 -10.13
C ARG A 200 4.42 11.21 -8.79
N ILE A 201 4.50 9.89 -8.67
CA ILE A 201 4.98 9.22 -7.45
C ILE A 201 6.12 8.31 -7.85
N SER A 202 7.35 8.71 -7.52
CA SER A 202 8.52 7.91 -7.83
C SER A 202 8.46 6.56 -7.08
N ASN A 203 8.65 5.47 -7.80
CA ASN A 203 8.87 4.14 -7.25
C ASN A 203 10.32 3.65 -7.52
N HIS A 204 11.20 4.59 -7.87
CA HIS A 204 12.56 4.27 -8.30
C HIS A 204 13.37 3.52 -7.24
N PRO A 205 13.36 3.90 -5.93
CA PRO A 205 14.09 3.16 -4.90
C PRO A 205 13.65 1.70 -4.81
N PHE A 206 12.34 1.43 -4.88
CA PHE A 206 11.82 0.06 -4.86
C PHE A 206 12.25 -0.72 -6.12
N SER A 207 12.07 -0.14 -7.29
CA SER A 207 12.44 -0.77 -8.57
C SER A 207 13.94 -1.05 -8.65
N GLN A 208 14.78 -0.12 -8.20
CA GLN A 208 16.24 -0.28 -8.19
C GLN A 208 16.68 -1.40 -7.25
N ALA A 209 16.08 -1.49 -6.07
CA ALA A 209 16.46 -2.47 -5.06
C ALA A 209 16.00 -3.90 -5.39
N THR A 210 14.93 -4.06 -6.18
CA THR A 210 14.26 -5.36 -6.39
C THR A 210 14.21 -5.81 -7.84
N GLY A 211 14.47 -4.93 -8.80
CA GLY A 211 14.19 -5.18 -10.22
C GLY A 211 12.68 -5.19 -10.55
N TRP A 212 11.83 -4.92 -9.57
CA TRP A 212 10.37 -4.91 -9.78
C TRP A 212 9.93 -3.73 -10.65
N HIS A 213 8.99 -4.00 -11.53
CA HIS A 213 8.25 -3.00 -12.30
C HIS A 213 6.81 -3.49 -12.51
N PRO A 214 5.83 -2.58 -12.71
CA PRO A 214 4.47 -2.98 -12.98
C PRO A 214 4.37 -3.63 -14.36
N GLU A 215 3.74 -4.81 -14.44
CA GLU A 215 3.52 -5.55 -15.70
C GLU A 215 2.12 -5.31 -16.27
N HIS A 216 1.17 -4.90 -15.42
CA HIS A 216 -0.19 -4.60 -15.83
C HIS A 216 -0.30 -3.11 -16.17
N PRO A 217 -0.34 -2.73 -17.46
CA PRO A 217 -0.46 -1.34 -17.86
C PRO A 217 -1.79 -0.75 -17.35
N ALA A 218 -1.81 0.56 -17.10
CA ALA A 218 -3.06 1.25 -16.90
C ALA A 218 -3.90 1.08 -18.17
N LYS A 219 -5.05 0.46 -18.09
CA LYS A 219 -5.95 0.21 -19.26
C LYS A 219 -6.50 1.49 -19.90
N TYR A 220 -6.12 2.64 -19.38
CA TYR A 220 -6.58 3.95 -19.86
C TYR A 220 -5.37 4.84 -20.10
N GLY A 221 -5.26 5.29 -21.36
CA GLY A 221 -4.23 6.22 -21.79
C GLY A 221 -4.18 7.48 -20.92
N ARG A 222 -3.08 8.18 -21.05
CA ARG A 222 -2.68 9.40 -20.35
C ARG A 222 -3.88 10.20 -19.82
N CYS A 223 -4.12 10.11 -18.54
CA CYS A 223 -5.10 10.95 -17.87
C CYS A 223 -4.42 12.20 -17.34
N LEU A 224 -4.14 13.13 -18.22
CA LEU A 224 -4.20 14.56 -17.99
C LEU A 224 -4.05 15.22 -19.37
N PRO A 225 -4.96 16.09 -19.82
CA PRO A 225 -4.65 16.99 -20.92
C PRO A 225 -3.51 17.87 -20.43
N ASP A 226 -2.48 17.95 -21.26
CA ASP A 226 -1.36 18.89 -21.10
C ASP A 226 -1.93 20.31 -20.89
N ARG A 227 -1.86 20.81 -19.65
CA ARG A 227 -2.24 22.19 -19.33
C ARG A 227 -1.26 23.23 -19.86
N THR A 228 -0.26 22.81 -20.65
CA THR A 228 0.72 23.72 -21.25
C THR A 228 0.29 24.25 -22.61
N THR A 229 -0.75 23.73 -23.26
CA THR A 229 -1.34 24.34 -24.44
C THR A 229 -2.35 25.40 -23.99
N ARG A 230 -1.88 26.63 -23.72
CA ARG A 230 -2.73 27.82 -23.80
C ARG A 230 -3.33 27.83 -25.21
N PRO A 231 -4.66 27.97 -25.35
CA PRO A 231 -5.22 28.19 -26.68
C PRO A 231 -4.54 29.43 -27.29
N GLY A 232 -4.02 29.27 -28.49
CA GLY A 232 -3.36 30.34 -29.20
C GLY A 232 -4.33 31.51 -29.38
N ARG A 233 -3.77 32.71 -29.31
CA ARG A 233 -4.49 34.00 -29.44
C ARG A 233 -5.38 34.13 -30.69
N ALA A 234 -5.32 33.18 -31.63
CA ALA A 234 -6.07 33.18 -32.91
C ALA A 234 -7.51 32.64 -32.81
N GLU A 235 -7.88 31.89 -31.75
CA GLU A 235 -9.26 31.36 -31.65
C GLU A 235 -10.24 32.28 -30.90
N LEU A 236 -9.77 33.40 -30.35
CA LEU A 236 -10.63 34.37 -29.66
C LEU A 236 -11.20 35.46 -30.58
N ASP A 237 -10.69 35.59 -31.79
CA ASP A 237 -11.19 36.61 -32.74
C ASP A 237 -12.37 36.17 -33.63
N ASP A 238 -12.62 34.84 -33.71
CA ASP A 238 -13.73 34.32 -34.55
C ASP A 238 -15.11 34.35 -33.85
N MET A 239 -15.16 34.65 -32.56
CA MET A 239 -16.43 34.74 -31.82
C MET A 239 -17.03 36.17 -31.74
N ARG A 240 -16.44 37.18 -32.38
CA ARG A 240 -16.91 38.57 -32.31
C ARG A 240 -17.53 39.11 -33.59
N GLY A 241 -17.81 38.28 -34.58
CA GLY A 241 -18.27 38.75 -35.88
C GLY A 241 -19.51 38.09 -36.45
N ARG A 242 -20.67 38.11 -35.77
CA ARG A 242 -21.96 37.95 -36.42
C ARG A 242 -22.97 38.93 -35.80
N PRO A 243 -23.42 39.99 -36.49
CA PRO A 243 -24.59 40.75 -36.11
C PRO A 243 -25.86 39.98 -36.46
N ILE A 244 -26.89 40.25 -35.72
CA ILE A 244 -28.28 39.80 -35.67
C ILE A 244 -28.86 39.30 -36.97
#